data_55ab4b3bc881bf6c434e1b1d56ffd67d
#
_entry.id   55ab4b3bc881bf6c434e1b1d56ffd67d
#
_cell.length_a   1.000
_cell.length_b   1.000
_cell.length_c   1.000
_cell.angle_alpha   90.00
_cell.angle_beta   90.00
_cell.angle_gamma   90.00
#
_symmetry.space_group_name_H-M   'P 1'
#
loop_
_entity.id
_entity.type
_entity.pdbx_description
1 polymer ?
#
loop_
_entity_poly.entity_id
_entity_poly.type
_entity_poly.pdbx_seq_one_letter_code
_entity_poly.pdbx_strand_id
1 'polypeptide(L)'
;MESEAHKDMAQDKSGAQSKDSTTQSKVGDENAAVLGFAYDKGGDLSELFKNSSVIIDFSALNATKALLDFALNAPKPLVIGTTGLDESTYALIKKASKKMPVFYATNMSLGVAVLNLLAKQAATLLKGFDIELVEMHHRHKKDAPSGTAMTLAQTLAKARNLDLNKVRVSGRDGLVGERKKDEIAVMSLRGGDIVGKHTVGFYENGEFLELSHTATSRATFAKGAVTVAKWLVSQKNGLYSMNDFLGM
;
A
#
# COMPACT_ATOMS: atom_id res chain seq x y z
N MET A 1 -2.29 -43.10 38.98
CA MET A 1 -1.49 -41.98 39.50
C MET A 1 -1.35 -41.02 38.32
N GLU A 2 -2.37 -40.41 37.80
CA GLU A 2 -3.33 -39.34 38.23
C GLU A 2 -2.72 -38.27 39.09
N SER A 3 -2.89 -37.10 38.51
CA SER A 3 -3.25 -35.82 39.07
C SER A 3 -2.16 -34.74 39.01
N GLU A 4 -2.70 -33.59 38.63
CA GLU A 4 -2.20 -32.23 38.82
C GLU A 4 -1.31 -31.59 37.75
N ALA A 5 -2.01 -30.94 36.78
CA ALA A 5 -1.58 -29.64 36.23
C ALA A 5 -2.74 -28.94 35.48
N HIS A 6 -3.78 -28.60 36.20
CA HIS A 6 -4.77 -27.61 35.77
C HIS A 6 -4.90 -26.60 36.89
N LYS A 7 -4.27 -25.43 36.71
CA LYS A 7 -4.64 -24.11 37.26
C LYS A 7 -3.44 -23.20 37.06
N ASP A 8 -3.62 -22.28 36.10
CA ASP A 8 -3.26 -20.88 36.23
C ASP A 8 -3.36 -20.23 34.82
N MET A 9 -4.58 -19.98 34.42
CA MET A 9 -4.89 -18.98 33.41
C MET A 9 -5.97 -18.07 34.00
N ALA A 10 -5.54 -17.06 34.72
CA ALA A 10 -6.41 -15.96 35.08
C ALA A 10 -5.59 -14.69 35.28
N GLN A 11 -5.94 -13.69 34.48
CA GLN A 11 -5.77 -12.27 34.74
C GLN A 11 -4.36 -11.67 34.56
N ASP A 12 -4.14 -11.10 33.37
CA ASP A 12 -3.47 -9.82 33.32
C ASP A 12 -4.34 -8.82 32.50
N LYS A 13 -5.13 -8.06 33.25
CA LYS A 13 -5.76 -6.81 32.82
C LYS A 13 -4.85 -5.70 33.33
N SER A 14 -3.82 -5.38 32.61
CA SER A 14 -3.05 -4.17 32.86
C SER A 14 -3.35 -3.13 31.78
N GLY A 15 -3.98 -2.05 32.22
CA GLY A 15 -4.33 -0.90 31.41
C GLY A 15 -3.11 -0.28 30.74
N ALA A 16 -3.22 -0.05 29.44
CA ALA A 16 -2.28 0.76 28.71
C ALA A 16 -2.41 2.22 29.17
N GLN A 17 -1.56 2.62 30.10
CA GLN A 17 -1.30 4.03 30.37
C GLN A 17 -0.59 4.62 29.15
N SER A 18 -1.19 5.67 28.59
CA SER A 18 -0.57 6.55 27.61
C SER A 18 0.71 7.14 28.19
N LYS A 19 1.85 6.59 27.82
CA LYS A 19 3.13 7.23 28.10
C LYS A 19 3.33 8.35 27.09
N ASP A 20 3.23 9.55 27.61
CA ASP A 20 3.70 10.79 27.00
C ASP A 20 5.21 10.63 26.73
N SER A 21 5.58 10.22 25.51
CA SER A 21 6.96 10.15 25.08
C SER A 21 7.29 11.33 24.18
N THR A 22 7.45 12.49 24.77
CA THR A 22 8.20 13.61 24.18
C THR A 22 9.66 13.21 24.09
N THR A 23 10.01 12.39 23.09
CA THR A 23 11.42 12.13 22.78
C THR A 23 11.94 13.29 21.95
N GLN A 24 12.57 14.25 22.60
CA GLN A 24 13.41 15.23 21.94
C GLN A 24 14.58 14.52 21.27
N SER A 25 14.55 14.35 19.96
CA SER A 25 15.70 13.92 19.18
C SER A 25 16.66 15.10 19.03
N LYS A 26 17.91 14.87 19.42
CA LYS A 26 19.01 15.82 19.29
C LYS A 26 19.26 16.22 17.84
N VAL A 27 19.51 17.50 17.68
CA VAL A 27 20.03 18.26 16.53
C VAL A 27 20.89 17.44 15.56
N GLY A 28 20.56 17.51 14.26
CA GLY A 28 21.48 17.07 13.21
C GLY A 28 20.96 17.01 11.77
N ASP A 29 19.67 17.05 11.51
CA ASP A 29 19.15 17.01 10.14
C ASP A 29 18.01 18.03 9.99
N GLU A 30 18.29 19.17 9.36
CA GLU A 30 17.31 20.24 9.09
C GLU A 30 16.11 19.73 8.24
N ASN A 31 16.22 18.54 7.66
CA ASN A 31 15.19 17.88 6.90
C ASN A 31 14.47 16.74 7.67
N ALA A 32 14.73 16.55 8.95
CA ALA A 32 14.08 15.51 9.72
C ALA A 32 12.57 15.75 9.86
N ALA A 33 11.75 14.74 9.58
CA ALA A 33 10.33 14.79 9.93
C ALA A 33 10.18 14.45 11.42
N VAL A 34 9.45 15.30 12.14
CA VAL A 34 9.13 15.08 13.56
C VAL A 34 7.66 14.68 13.66
N LEU A 35 7.36 13.62 14.44
CA LEU A 35 5.99 13.25 14.77
C LEU A 35 5.41 14.34 15.68
N GLY A 36 4.54 15.19 15.11
CA GLY A 36 3.90 16.28 15.85
C GLY A 36 2.71 15.81 16.68
N PHE A 37 1.94 14.86 16.15
CA PHE A 37 0.74 14.33 16.80
C PHE A 37 0.40 12.94 16.23
N ALA A 38 -0.04 12.02 17.08
CA ALA A 38 -0.60 10.74 16.67
C ALA A 38 -2.09 10.71 17.02
N TYR A 39 -2.91 10.34 16.03
CA TYR A 39 -4.36 10.26 16.16
C TYR A 39 -4.81 8.80 16.08
N ASP A 40 -5.62 8.38 17.04
CA ASP A 40 -6.27 7.08 17.05
C ASP A 40 -7.78 7.25 17.26
N LYS A 41 -8.52 6.15 17.26
CA LYS A 41 -9.97 6.11 17.35
C LYS A 41 -10.51 6.94 18.52
N GLY A 42 -11.29 7.98 18.22
CA GLY A 42 -11.90 8.87 19.20
C GLY A 42 -11.10 10.13 19.55
N GLY A 43 -9.96 10.39 18.88
CA GLY A 43 -9.19 11.62 19.02
C GLY A 43 -9.87 12.85 18.39
N ASP A 44 -9.34 14.04 18.65
CA ASP A 44 -9.83 15.30 18.09
C ASP A 44 -9.11 15.68 16.81
N LEU A 45 -9.81 15.74 15.69
CA LEU A 45 -9.25 16.16 14.39
C LEU A 45 -8.75 17.60 14.43
N SER A 46 -9.34 18.48 15.24
CA SER A 46 -8.90 19.87 15.33
C SER A 46 -7.49 19.98 15.90
N GLU A 47 -7.18 19.20 16.92
CA GLU A 47 -5.84 19.09 17.51
C GLU A 47 -4.83 18.51 16.52
N LEU A 48 -5.21 17.46 15.77
CA LEU A 48 -4.38 16.86 14.72
C LEU A 48 -4.02 17.94 13.67
N PHE A 49 -5.02 18.66 13.16
CA PHE A 49 -4.80 19.66 12.12
C PHE A 49 -4.02 20.87 12.63
N LYS A 50 -4.23 21.31 13.87
CA LYS A 50 -3.49 22.42 14.49
C LYS A 50 -2.00 22.12 14.58
N ASN A 51 -1.64 20.89 14.98
CA ASN A 51 -0.26 20.51 15.33
C ASN A 51 0.51 19.84 14.20
N SER A 52 -0.03 19.76 12.98
CA SER A 52 0.58 19.07 11.85
C SER A 52 0.81 19.98 10.66
N SER A 53 1.94 19.82 9.95
CA SER A 53 2.20 20.45 8.65
C SER A 53 1.67 19.60 7.49
N VAL A 54 1.63 18.29 7.67
CA VAL A 54 1.09 17.28 6.75
C VAL A 54 0.48 16.15 7.56
N ILE A 55 -0.57 15.55 7.06
CA ILE A 55 -1.26 14.44 7.73
C ILE A 55 -1.09 13.18 6.90
N ILE A 56 -0.75 12.07 7.58
CA ILE A 56 -0.61 10.74 6.98
C ILE A 56 -1.72 9.86 7.54
N ASP A 57 -2.53 9.29 6.65
CA ASP A 57 -3.68 8.45 6.99
C ASP A 57 -3.49 6.99 6.54
N PHE A 58 -3.45 6.07 7.50
CA PHE A 58 -3.49 4.61 7.33
C PHE A 58 -4.62 3.99 8.17
N SER A 59 -5.75 4.65 8.24
CA SER A 59 -6.86 4.25 9.11
C SER A 59 -7.84 3.27 8.42
N ALA A 60 -9.10 3.65 8.35
CA ALA A 60 -10.18 2.90 7.74
C ALA A 60 -11.12 3.83 6.97
N LEU A 61 -11.94 3.27 6.06
CA LEU A 61 -12.84 4.00 5.18
C LEU A 61 -13.58 5.17 5.87
N ASN A 62 -14.26 4.89 7.01
CA ASN A 62 -15.04 5.91 7.70
C ASN A 62 -14.17 7.00 8.34
N ALA A 63 -12.99 6.64 8.84
CA ALA A 63 -12.05 7.62 9.40
C ALA A 63 -11.45 8.50 8.31
N THR A 64 -11.07 7.92 7.17
CA THR A 64 -10.62 8.68 5.99
C THR A 64 -11.70 9.64 5.49
N LYS A 65 -12.99 9.24 5.48
CA LYS A 65 -14.10 10.16 5.12
C LYS A 65 -14.18 11.34 6.08
N ALA A 66 -14.20 11.08 7.38
CA ALA A 66 -14.24 12.13 8.41
C ALA A 66 -13.04 13.08 8.32
N LEU A 67 -11.83 12.53 8.07
CA LEU A 67 -10.62 13.31 7.84
C LEU A 67 -10.75 14.23 6.62
N LEU A 68 -11.25 13.72 5.50
CA LEU A 68 -11.45 14.48 4.26
C LEU A 68 -12.49 15.58 4.44
N ASP A 69 -13.61 15.29 5.10
CA ASP A 69 -14.65 16.29 5.38
C ASP A 69 -14.12 17.42 6.28
N PHE A 70 -13.32 17.09 7.29
CA PHE A 70 -12.66 18.08 8.13
C PHE A 70 -11.65 18.91 7.31
N ALA A 71 -10.80 18.25 6.52
CA ALA A 71 -9.79 18.89 5.69
C ALA A 71 -10.36 19.87 4.66
N LEU A 72 -11.58 19.66 4.17
CA LEU A 72 -12.24 20.59 3.26
C LEU A 72 -12.49 21.98 3.89
N ASN A 73 -12.57 22.07 5.24
CA ASN A 73 -12.77 23.31 5.99
C ASN A 73 -11.46 23.82 6.60
N ALA A 74 -10.47 22.96 6.82
CA ALA A 74 -9.14 23.29 7.33
C ALA A 74 -8.04 22.68 6.44
N PRO A 75 -7.78 23.23 5.23
CA PRO A 75 -6.91 22.59 4.25
C PRO A 75 -5.47 22.40 4.74
N LYS A 76 -4.98 21.15 4.64
CA LYS A 76 -3.57 20.76 4.85
C LYS A 76 -3.17 19.63 3.90
N PRO A 77 -1.89 19.50 3.54
CA PRO A 77 -1.42 18.37 2.74
C PRO A 77 -1.80 17.04 3.38
N LEU A 78 -2.33 16.10 2.56
CA LEU A 78 -2.78 14.78 3.00
C LEU A 78 -2.08 13.68 2.23
N VAL A 79 -1.51 12.69 2.94
CA VAL A 79 -1.02 11.43 2.39
C VAL A 79 -1.96 10.32 2.83
N ILE A 80 -2.69 9.74 1.89
CA ILE A 80 -3.72 8.72 2.16
C ILE A 80 -3.22 7.36 1.66
N GLY A 81 -2.97 6.44 2.60
CA GLY A 81 -2.59 5.04 2.37
C GLY A 81 -3.69 4.05 2.73
N THR A 82 -4.84 4.53 3.17
CA THR A 82 -6.00 3.69 3.48
C THR A 82 -6.49 2.97 2.23
N THR A 83 -6.73 1.67 2.34
CA THR A 83 -7.20 0.81 1.26
C THR A 83 -8.70 0.52 1.38
N GLY A 84 -9.32 -0.01 0.31
CA GLY A 84 -10.74 -0.37 0.31
C GLY A 84 -11.68 0.83 0.32
N LEU A 85 -11.24 1.96 -0.22
CA LEU A 85 -12.06 3.16 -0.37
C LEU A 85 -13.16 2.96 -1.41
N ASP A 86 -14.34 3.51 -1.14
CA ASP A 86 -15.47 3.51 -2.06
C ASP A 86 -15.46 4.73 -3.02
N GLU A 87 -16.34 4.71 -4.02
CA GLU A 87 -16.45 5.79 -5.02
C GLU A 87 -16.74 7.15 -4.37
N SER A 88 -17.53 7.18 -3.30
CA SER A 88 -17.85 8.42 -2.59
C SER A 88 -16.63 9.03 -1.94
N THR A 89 -15.74 8.20 -1.39
CA THR A 89 -14.45 8.63 -0.81
C THR A 89 -13.49 9.12 -1.89
N TYR A 90 -13.44 8.44 -3.04
CA TYR A 90 -12.66 8.95 -4.19
C TYR A 90 -13.16 10.30 -4.69
N ALA A 91 -14.47 10.54 -4.67
CA ALA A 91 -15.04 11.85 -5.00
C ALA A 91 -14.62 12.92 -3.98
N LEU A 92 -14.58 12.59 -2.68
CA LEU A 92 -14.06 13.49 -1.63
C LEU A 92 -12.57 13.77 -1.80
N ILE A 93 -11.74 12.78 -2.12
CA ILE A 93 -10.31 12.96 -2.43
C ILE A 93 -10.15 13.95 -3.59
N LYS A 94 -10.89 13.77 -4.69
CA LYS A 94 -10.87 14.69 -5.84
C LYS A 94 -11.34 16.10 -5.47
N LYS A 95 -12.33 16.24 -4.58
CA LYS A 95 -12.80 17.53 -4.09
C LYS A 95 -11.74 18.20 -3.22
N ALA A 96 -11.12 17.46 -2.30
CA ALA A 96 -10.06 17.93 -1.42
C ALA A 96 -8.82 18.39 -2.21
N SER A 97 -8.44 17.65 -3.26
CA SER A 97 -7.26 17.97 -4.07
C SER A 97 -7.36 19.30 -4.83
N LYS A 98 -8.55 19.88 -4.97
CA LYS A 98 -8.74 21.22 -5.50
C LYS A 98 -8.36 22.33 -4.50
N LYS A 99 -8.33 21.99 -3.20
CA LYS A 99 -8.07 22.93 -2.11
C LYS A 99 -6.69 22.77 -1.45
N MET A 100 -6.10 21.57 -1.58
CA MET A 100 -4.82 21.21 -0.96
C MET A 100 -4.11 20.13 -1.78
N PRO A 101 -2.78 19.92 -1.60
CA PRO A 101 -2.12 18.76 -2.17
C PRO A 101 -2.56 17.48 -1.44
N VAL A 102 -3.04 16.52 -2.21
CA VAL A 102 -3.47 15.20 -1.71
C VAL A 102 -2.69 14.13 -2.45
N PHE A 103 -2.02 13.27 -1.72
CA PHE A 103 -1.36 12.09 -2.26
C PHE A 103 -2.17 10.85 -1.91
N TYR A 104 -2.48 10.02 -2.89
CA TYR A 104 -3.16 8.75 -2.67
C TYR A 104 -2.42 7.60 -3.32
N ALA A 105 -2.13 6.56 -2.52
CA ALA A 105 -1.64 5.28 -3.04
C ALA A 105 -2.08 4.11 -2.14
N THR A 106 -2.43 3.00 -2.75
CA THR A 106 -2.77 1.75 -2.04
C THR A 106 -1.56 1.03 -1.46
N ASN A 107 -0.36 1.44 -1.84
CA ASN A 107 0.91 0.93 -1.33
C ASN A 107 1.94 2.06 -1.32
N MET A 108 2.54 2.32 -0.17
CA MET A 108 3.53 3.39 0.03
C MET A 108 4.98 2.92 -0.11
N SER A 109 5.22 1.67 -0.52
CA SER A 109 6.58 1.17 -0.78
C SER A 109 7.13 1.75 -2.08
N LEU A 110 8.25 2.47 -1.99
CA LEU A 110 8.96 2.97 -3.18
C LEU A 110 9.43 1.83 -4.07
N GLY A 111 9.89 0.72 -3.48
CA GLY A 111 10.31 -0.46 -4.23
C GLY A 111 9.16 -1.09 -5.02
N VAL A 112 7.95 -1.13 -4.47
CA VAL A 112 6.74 -1.58 -5.20
C VAL A 112 6.39 -0.62 -6.34
N ALA A 113 6.51 0.69 -6.13
CA ALA A 113 6.26 1.68 -7.17
C ALA A 113 7.24 1.51 -8.35
N VAL A 114 8.53 1.33 -8.05
CA VAL A 114 9.55 1.06 -9.08
C VAL A 114 9.30 -0.27 -9.76
N LEU A 115 8.95 -1.34 -9.02
CA LEU A 115 8.57 -2.62 -9.62
C LEU A 115 7.41 -2.44 -10.63
N ASN A 116 6.37 -1.69 -10.25
CA ASN A 116 5.22 -1.45 -11.12
C ASN A 116 5.60 -0.69 -12.41
N LEU A 117 6.49 0.30 -12.30
CA LEU A 117 7.02 1.04 -13.43
C LEU A 117 7.81 0.11 -14.38
N LEU A 118 8.78 -0.62 -13.85
CA LEU A 118 9.63 -1.51 -14.64
C LEU A 118 8.81 -2.63 -15.31
N ALA A 119 7.83 -3.20 -14.57
CA ALA A 119 6.93 -4.21 -15.10
C ALA A 119 6.06 -3.65 -16.25
N LYS A 120 5.58 -2.40 -16.15
CA LYS A 120 4.87 -1.71 -17.24
C LYS A 120 5.76 -1.57 -18.48
N GLN A 121 7.00 -1.13 -18.30
CA GLN A 121 7.95 -0.98 -19.41
C GLN A 121 8.27 -2.34 -20.06
N ALA A 122 8.58 -3.35 -19.24
CA ALA A 122 8.84 -4.70 -19.74
C ALA A 122 7.64 -5.26 -20.50
N ALA A 123 6.42 -5.14 -19.98
CA ALA A 123 5.20 -5.57 -20.66
C ALA A 123 4.99 -4.89 -22.03
N THR A 124 5.39 -3.63 -22.16
CA THR A 124 5.29 -2.87 -23.41
C THR A 124 6.31 -3.32 -24.44
N LEU A 125 7.53 -3.64 -24.00
CA LEU A 125 8.65 -4.02 -24.86
C LEU A 125 8.61 -5.52 -25.25
N LEU A 126 8.31 -6.40 -24.30
CA LEU A 126 8.31 -7.85 -24.46
C LEU A 126 6.90 -8.38 -24.85
N LYS A 127 6.32 -7.85 -25.93
CA LYS A 127 4.91 -8.13 -26.32
C LYS A 127 4.58 -9.61 -26.59
N GLY A 128 5.57 -10.41 -26.99
CA GLY A 128 5.42 -11.84 -27.25
C GLY A 128 5.49 -12.73 -26.02
N PHE A 129 6.09 -12.22 -24.93
CA PHE A 129 6.35 -13.00 -23.71
C PHE A 129 5.08 -13.24 -22.90
N ASP A 130 4.97 -14.40 -22.33
CA ASP A 130 3.95 -14.79 -21.37
C ASP A 130 4.11 -14.05 -20.05
N ILE A 131 3.01 -13.64 -19.42
CA ILE A 131 3.06 -12.89 -18.16
C ILE A 131 2.53 -13.75 -17.01
N GLU A 132 3.37 -13.98 -16.01
CA GLU A 132 3.02 -14.65 -14.77
C GLU A 132 3.38 -13.78 -13.58
N LEU A 133 2.45 -13.61 -12.64
CA LEU A 133 2.65 -12.88 -11.41
C LEU A 133 2.47 -13.81 -10.23
N VAL A 134 3.44 -13.83 -9.31
CA VAL A 134 3.37 -14.60 -8.07
C VAL A 134 3.52 -13.65 -6.89
N GLU A 135 2.60 -13.74 -5.94
CA GLU A 135 2.67 -12.98 -4.70
C GLU A 135 2.70 -13.90 -3.48
N MET A 136 3.42 -13.50 -2.46
CA MET A 136 3.53 -14.26 -1.21
C MET A 136 3.28 -13.33 -0.03
N HIS A 137 2.47 -13.78 0.93
CA HIS A 137 2.23 -13.09 2.19
C HIS A 137 2.11 -14.07 3.35
N HIS A 138 2.08 -13.51 4.56
CA HIS A 138 1.91 -14.28 5.79
C HIS A 138 0.59 -15.07 5.83
N ARG A 139 0.58 -16.14 6.63
CA ARG A 139 -0.56 -17.09 6.76
C ARG A 139 -1.88 -16.44 7.18
N HIS A 140 -1.84 -15.26 7.81
CA HIS A 140 -3.03 -14.56 8.32
C HIS A 140 -3.67 -13.58 7.32
N LYS A 141 -3.09 -13.41 6.12
CA LYS A 141 -3.66 -12.54 5.09
C LYS A 141 -4.92 -13.15 4.50
N LYS A 142 -6.03 -12.40 4.58
CA LYS A 142 -7.37 -12.92 4.21
C LYS A 142 -7.68 -12.79 2.73
N ASP A 143 -7.23 -11.70 2.09
CA ASP A 143 -7.44 -11.47 0.66
C ASP A 143 -6.39 -12.19 -0.19
N ALA A 144 -6.82 -12.74 -1.33
CA ALA A 144 -5.99 -13.33 -2.37
C ALA A 144 -6.68 -13.13 -3.74
N PRO A 145 -5.97 -12.59 -4.74
CA PRO A 145 -4.64 -11.98 -4.68
C PRO A 145 -4.60 -10.69 -3.84
N SER A 146 -3.39 -10.29 -3.41
CA SER A 146 -3.19 -9.04 -2.67
C SER A 146 -3.54 -7.80 -3.51
N GLY A 147 -3.92 -6.68 -2.87
CA GLY A 147 -4.19 -5.42 -3.56
C GLY A 147 -3.02 -4.95 -4.43
N THR A 148 -1.78 -5.15 -3.97
CA THR A 148 -0.56 -4.83 -4.75
C THR A 148 -0.45 -5.72 -6.00
N ALA A 149 -0.70 -7.02 -5.88
CA ALA A 149 -0.70 -7.93 -7.03
C ALA A 149 -1.78 -7.55 -8.05
N MET A 150 -2.97 -7.17 -7.59
CA MET A 150 -4.03 -6.70 -8.48
C MET A 150 -3.67 -5.39 -9.19
N THR A 151 -2.98 -4.46 -8.50
CA THR A 151 -2.48 -3.22 -9.12
C THR A 151 -1.44 -3.51 -10.21
N LEU A 152 -0.49 -4.41 -9.92
CA LEU A 152 0.51 -4.88 -10.90
C LEU A 152 -0.18 -5.51 -12.11
N ALA A 153 -1.08 -6.47 -11.90
CA ALA A 153 -1.82 -7.15 -12.96
C ALA A 153 -2.61 -6.17 -13.83
N GLN A 154 -3.27 -5.18 -13.22
CA GLN A 154 -3.99 -4.14 -13.95
C GLN A 154 -3.05 -3.28 -14.80
N THR A 155 -1.85 -2.96 -14.29
CA THR A 155 -0.83 -2.21 -15.02
C THR A 155 -0.33 -3.01 -16.22
N LEU A 156 -0.07 -4.31 -16.04
CA LEU A 156 0.38 -5.22 -17.10
C LEU A 156 -0.69 -5.37 -18.20
N ALA A 157 -1.95 -5.58 -17.81
CA ALA A 157 -3.06 -5.69 -18.75
C ALA A 157 -3.22 -4.40 -19.58
N LYS A 158 -3.19 -3.22 -18.93
CA LYS A 158 -3.24 -1.92 -19.62
C LYS A 158 -2.07 -1.73 -20.58
N ALA A 159 -0.86 -2.11 -20.19
CA ALA A 159 0.33 -2.01 -21.04
C ALA A 159 0.24 -2.88 -22.30
N ARG A 160 -0.54 -3.96 -22.24
CA ARG A 160 -0.82 -4.87 -23.37
C ARG A 160 -2.13 -4.55 -24.10
N ASN A 161 -2.88 -3.49 -23.70
CA ASN A 161 -4.23 -3.17 -24.20
C ASN A 161 -5.24 -4.31 -23.99
N LEU A 162 -5.14 -5.02 -22.85
CA LEU A 162 -6.00 -6.13 -22.46
C LEU A 162 -6.98 -5.72 -21.34
N ASP A 163 -8.14 -6.38 -21.31
CA ASP A 163 -9.07 -6.32 -20.18
C ASP A 163 -8.69 -7.39 -19.15
N LEU A 164 -8.18 -6.97 -17.99
CA LEU A 164 -7.75 -7.90 -16.95
C LEU A 164 -8.84 -8.88 -16.54
N ASN A 165 -10.11 -8.48 -16.54
CA ASN A 165 -11.21 -9.36 -16.14
C ASN A 165 -11.42 -10.54 -17.10
N LYS A 166 -10.98 -10.40 -18.36
CA LYS A 166 -11.10 -11.44 -19.40
C LYS A 166 -9.88 -12.34 -19.47
N VAL A 167 -8.69 -11.83 -19.11
CA VAL A 167 -7.43 -12.52 -19.33
C VAL A 167 -6.77 -13.03 -18.05
N ARG A 168 -7.31 -12.67 -16.87
CA ARG A 168 -6.74 -13.08 -15.58
C ARG A 168 -7.01 -14.55 -15.29
N VAL A 169 -5.94 -15.25 -14.90
CA VAL A 169 -5.99 -16.61 -14.33
C VAL A 169 -5.48 -16.58 -12.90
N SER A 170 -6.22 -17.18 -11.96
CA SER A 170 -5.88 -17.17 -10.52
C SER A 170 -5.76 -18.58 -9.96
N GLY A 171 -5.14 -19.45 -10.69
CA GLY A 171 -4.88 -20.84 -10.33
C GLY A 171 -4.94 -21.75 -11.56
N ARG A 172 -4.16 -22.82 -11.53
CA ARG A 172 -4.22 -23.93 -12.47
C ARG A 172 -4.21 -25.20 -11.66
N ASP A 173 -5.20 -26.06 -11.84
CA ASP A 173 -5.34 -27.34 -11.13
C ASP A 173 -5.88 -28.41 -12.09
N GLY A 174 -5.27 -29.60 -12.09
CA GLY A 174 -5.62 -30.72 -12.98
C GLY A 174 -5.26 -30.47 -14.45
N LEU A 175 -6.03 -31.06 -15.35
CA LEU A 175 -5.84 -30.96 -16.80
C LEU A 175 -6.52 -29.69 -17.35
N VAL A 176 -5.82 -28.56 -17.30
CA VAL A 176 -6.36 -27.24 -17.70
C VAL A 176 -6.11 -26.88 -19.16
N GLY A 177 -5.41 -27.75 -19.91
CA GLY A 177 -4.97 -27.48 -21.28
C GLY A 177 -3.76 -26.55 -21.35
N GLU A 178 -3.39 -26.18 -22.56
CA GLU A 178 -2.27 -25.25 -22.78
C GLU A 178 -2.62 -23.83 -22.34
N ARG A 179 -1.60 -23.06 -21.93
CA ARG A 179 -1.71 -21.65 -21.62
C ARG A 179 -2.19 -20.86 -22.84
N LYS A 180 -3.16 -19.96 -22.66
CA LYS A 180 -3.58 -19.06 -23.73
C LYS A 180 -2.62 -17.88 -23.85
N LYS A 181 -2.42 -17.40 -25.07
CA LYS A 181 -1.44 -16.34 -25.42
C LYS A 181 -1.55 -15.09 -24.55
N ASP A 182 -2.74 -14.60 -24.29
CA ASP A 182 -2.96 -13.31 -23.62
C ASP A 182 -3.27 -13.47 -22.11
N GLU A 183 -3.10 -14.65 -21.54
CA GLU A 183 -3.32 -14.85 -20.11
C GLU A 183 -2.33 -14.00 -19.28
N ILE A 184 -2.85 -13.44 -18.19
CA ILE A 184 -2.06 -12.86 -17.10
C ILE A 184 -2.40 -13.64 -15.85
N ALA A 185 -1.50 -14.54 -15.45
CA ALA A 185 -1.71 -15.29 -14.23
C ALA A 185 -1.35 -14.50 -13.00
N VAL A 186 -2.14 -14.66 -11.92
CA VAL A 186 -1.90 -14.03 -10.63
C VAL A 186 -2.03 -15.09 -9.55
N MET A 187 -0.90 -15.65 -9.12
CA MET A 187 -0.82 -16.73 -8.15
C MET A 187 -0.51 -16.19 -6.76
N SER A 188 -1.15 -16.75 -5.76
CA SER A 188 -1.04 -16.32 -4.36
C SER A 188 -0.54 -17.44 -3.48
N LEU A 189 0.55 -17.20 -2.74
CA LEU A 189 1.10 -18.11 -1.74
C LEU A 189 0.92 -17.52 -0.34
N ARG A 190 0.66 -18.36 0.64
CA ARG A 190 0.48 -17.98 2.05
C ARG A 190 1.35 -18.86 2.92
N GLY A 191 2.20 -18.23 3.76
CA GLY A 191 3.08 -18.97 4.66
C GLY A 191 3.81 -18.07 5.64
N GLY A 192 4.16 -18.62 6.80
CA GLY A 192 4.96 -17.95 7.82
C GLY A 192 4.47 -16.55 8.16
N ASP A 193 5.43 -15.66 8.29
CA ASP A 193 5.29 -14.23 8.62
C ASP A 193 5.69 -13.31 7.45
N ILE A 194 5.72 -13.83 6.22
CA ILE A 194 6.12 -13.09 5.00
C ILE A 194 5.35 -11.78 4.93
N VAL A 195 6.06 -10.65 4.99
CA VAL A 195 5.45 -9.31 4.94
C VAL A 195 4.82 -9.03 3.58
N GLY A 196 5.52 -9.40 2.50
CA GLY A 196 5.03 -9.34 1.14
C GLY A 196 6.17 -9.51 0.13
N LYS A 197 5.98 -10.41 -0.82
CA LYS A 197 6.85 -10.58 -1.99
C LYS A 197 5.99 -10.59 -3.24
N HIS A 198 6.44 -9.91 -4.27
CA HIS A 198 5.78 -9.87 -5.58
C HIS A 198 6.84 -10.08 -6.66
N THR A 199 6.61 -11.07 -7.53
CA THR A 199 7.44 -11.34 -8.69
C THR A 199 6.58 -11.26 -9.94
N VAL A 200 7.01 -10.47 -10.92
CA VAL A 200 6.43 -10.40 -12.25
C VAL A 200 7.43 -11.03 -13.20
N GLY A 201 7.04 -12.12 -13.84
CA GLY A 201 7.84 -12.82 -14.82
C GLY A 201 7.30 -12.64 -16.24
N PHE A 202 8.21 -12.58 -17.18
CA PHE A 202 8.00 -12.53 -18.63
C PHE A 202 8.76 -13.69 -19.23
N TYR A 203 8.07 -14.64 -19.84
CA TYR A 203 8.64 -15.93 -20.25
C TYR A 203 8.48 -16.14 -21.76
N GLU A 204 9.57 -16.57 -22.41
CA GLU A 204 9.60 -16.97 -23.82
C GLU A 204 10.47 -18.22 -23.97
N ASN A 205 10.42 -18.85 -25.13
CA ASN A 205 11.25 -20.01 -25.44
C ASN A 205 12.73 -19.65 -25.36
N GLY A 206 13.47 -20.30 -24.47
CA GLY A 206 14.90 -20.12 -24.30
C GLY A 206 15.32 -18.98 -23.37
N GLU A 207 14.42 -18.08 -22.95
CA GLU A 207 14.74 -17.00 -22.01
C GLU A 207 13.54 -16.56 -21.17
N PHE A 208 13.82 -15.92 -20.05
CA PHE A 208 12.82 -15.20 -19.26
C PHE A 208 13.43 -14.03 -18.49
N LEU A 209 12.59 -13.06 -18.17
CA LEU A 209 12.92 -11.92 -17.32
C LEU A 209 12.01 -11.92 -16.09
N GLU A 210 12.58 -11.85 -14.90
CA GLU A 210 11.82 -11.68 -13.66
C GLU A 210 12.19 -10.39 -12.95
N LEU A 211 11.16 -9.67 -12.50
CA LEU A 211 11.27 -8.48 -11.67
C LEU A 211 10.63 -8.80 -10.31
N SER A 212 11.38 -8.68 -9.23
CA SER A 212 10.92 -9.06 -7.90
C SER A 212 11.15 -7.98 -6.86
N HIS A 213 10.18 -7.81 -5.97
CA HIS A 213 10.27 -6.98 -4.78
C HIS A 213 9.90 -7.80 -3.55
N THR A 214 10.68 -7.67 -2.48
CA THR A 214 10.42 -8.29 -1.17
C THR A 214 10.43 -7.23 -0.08
N ALA A 215 9.30 -7.08 0.61
CA ALA A 215 9.23 -6.32 1.85
C ALA A 215 9.65 -7.22 3.02
N THR A 216 10.70 -6.85 3.74
CA THR A 216 11.20 -7.57 4.91
C THR A 216 10.65 -7.01 6.23
N SER A 217 10.06 -5.80 6.19
CA SER A 217 9.45 -5.13 7.33
C SER A 217 8.29 -4.26 6.87
N ARG A 218 7.23 -4.16 7.68
CA ARG A 218 6.13 -3.21 7.47
C ARG A 218 6.56 -1.75 7.61
N ALA A 219 7.68 -1.49 8.27
CA ALA A 219 8.25 -0.15 8.38
C ALA A 219 8.57 0.48 7.01
N THR A 220 8.73 -0.31 5.95
CA THR A 220 8.93 0.21 4.58
C THR A 220 7.76 1.09 4.12
N PHE A 221 6.52 0.74 4.49
CA PHE A 221 5.33 1.53 4.12
C PHE A 221 5.29 2.87 4.87
N ALA A 222 5.59 2.86 6.17
CA ALA A 222 5.66 4.08 6.97
C ALA A 222 6.80 5.01 6.49
N LYS A 223 7.98 4.45 6.22
CA LYS A 223 9.11 5.21 5.65
C LYS A 223 8.75 5.84 4.30
N GLY A 224 8.11 5.09 3.42
CA GLY A 224 7.64 5.60 2.12
C GLY A 224 6.63 6.74 2.29
N ALA A 225 5.66 6.60 3.19
CA ALA A 225 4.67 7.64 3.45
C ALA A 225 5.32 8.93 4.01
N VAL A 226 6.29 8.82 4.92
CA VAL A 226 7.05 9.97 5.43
C VAL A 226 7.87 10.65 4.31
N THR A 227 8.50 9.86 3.44
CA THR A 227 9.25 10.39 2.29
C THR A 227 8.33 11.16 1.34
N VAL A 228 7.16 10.59 1.02
CA VAL A 228 6.13 11.26 0.21
C VAL A 228 5.59 12.50 0.91
N ALA A 229 5.34 12.46 2.21
CA ALA A 229 4.84 13.60 2.99
C ALA A 229 5.81 14.79 2.92
N LYS A 230 7.11 14.56 3.06
CA LYS A 230 8.14 15.62 2.91
C LYS A 230 8.10 16.26 1.53
N TRP A 231 7.93 15.48 0.47
CA TRP A 231 7.81 15.98 -0.89
C TRP A 231 6.50 16.73 -1.11
N LEU A 232 5.38 16.22 -0.55
CA LEU A 232 4.04 16.74 -0.79
C LEU A 232 3.83 18.17 -0.26
N VAL A 233 4.48 18.54 0.86
CA VAL A 233 4.31 19.86 1.48
C VAL A 233 4.73 21.01 0.58
N SER A 234 5.59 20.77 -0.41
CA SER A 234 6.03 21.76 -1.40
C SER A 234 5.21 21.76 -2.69
N GLN A 235 4.23 20.84 -2.82
CA GLN A 235 3.44 20.73 -4.04
C GLN A 235 2.26 21.71 -4.05
N LYS A 236 1.82 22.08 -5.25
CA LYS A 236 0.58 22.85 -5.45
C LYS A 236 -0.63 21.98 -5.14
N ASN A 237 -1.79 22.62 -4.99
CA ASN A 237 -3.06 21.88 -4.88
C ASN A 237 -3.21 20.93 -6.07
N GLY A 238 -3.52 19.67 -5.80
CA GLY A 238 -3.62 18.61 -6.80
C GLY A 238 -3.75 17.23 -6.18
N LEU A 239 -4.14 16.26 -6.99
CA LEU A 239 -4.13 14.85 -6.63
C LEU A 239 -2.87 14.21 -7.20
N TYR A 240 -2.08 13.64 -6.34
CA TYR A 240 -0.78 13.04 -6.64
C TYR A 240 -0.76 11.54 -6.36
N SER A 241 0.08 10.84 -7.08
CA SER A 241 0.32 9.40 -7.01
C SER A 241 1.81 9.09 -6.89
N MET A 242 2.16 7.80 -6.78
CA MET A 242 3.56 7.36 -6.84
C MET A 242 4.25 7.72 -8.16
N ASN A 243 3.50 7.78 -9.27
CA ASN A 243 4.08 8.19 -10.55
C ASN A 243 4.53 9.65 -10.52
N ASP A 244 3.70 10.53 -9.98
CA ASP A 244 4.04 11.95 -9.85
C ASP A 244 5.25 12.15 -8.92
N PHE A 245 5.30 11.40 -7.82
CA PHE A 245 6.45 11.43 -6.91
C PHE A 245 7.74 10.95 -7.56
N LEU A 246 7.67 9.94 -8.45
CA LEU A 246 8.82 9.42 -9.19
C LEU A 246 9.16 10.25 -10.45
N GLY A 247 8.45 11.33 -10.73
CA GLY A 247 8.71 12.21 -11.87
C GLY A 247 8.34 11.62 -13.24
N MET A 248 7.25 10.83 -13.28
CA MET A 248 6.82 10.08 -14.47
C MET A 248 5.53 10.62 -15.06
#